data_4776bcfeda724a3cb3eb3b29e02f35f2
#
_entry.id   4776bcfeda724a3cb3eb3b29e02f35f2
#
_cell.length_a   1.000
_cell.length_b   1.000
_cell.length_c   1.000
_cell.angle_alpha   90.00
_cell.angle_beta   90.00
_cell.angle_gamma   90.00
#
_symmetry.space_group_name_H-M   'P 1'
#
loop_
_entity.id
_entity.type
_entity.pdbx_description
1 polymer ?
#
loop_
_entity_poly.entity_id
_entity_poly.type
_entity_poly.pdbx_seq_one_letter_code
_entity_poly.pdbx_strand_id
1 'polypeptide(L)'
;MCRTLLLITNIILFFSSCGYNSSTYSPYLSKTKNIQFLVEQGKINWEKRVNIDEAYKSKLFLSKAYNLDPDNIEVAILYSRACHFIAHYFEKDRIKSDSIFSEGMDMAWDYVISTESFQEGSALSEGDDKEKIIAGIENISDNLLPLLYWWVENYSSYLMTKPVMD
;
A
#
# COMPACT_ATOMS: atom_id res chain seq x y z
N MET A 1 62.25 -35.42 -2.54
CA MET A 1 61.57 -34.27 -3.24
C MET A 1 60.21 -34.61 -3.84
N CYS A 2 59.80 -35.87 -3.99
CA CYS A 2 58.49 -36.21 -4.62
C CYS A 2 57.26 -36.16 -3.67
N ARG A 3 57.48 -36.27 -2.32
CA ARG A 3 56.38 -36.27 -1.33
C ARG A 3 55.82 -34.89 -1.01
N THR A 4 56.62 -33.85 -1.09
CA THR A 4 56.19 -32.46 -0.83
C THR A 4 55.40 -31.87 -2.01
N LEU A 5 55.64 -32.31 -3.24
CA LEU A 5 54.87 -31.83 -4.41
C LEU A 5 53.44 -32.35 -4.43
N LEU A 6 53.20 -33.56 -3.90
CA LEU A 6 51.84 -34.16 -3.83
C LEU A 6 50.95 -33.49 -2.76
N LEU A 7 51.52 -32.94 -1.71
CA LEU A 7 50.77 -32.22 -0.67
C LEU A 7 50.35 -30.83 -1.15
N ILE A 8 51.13 -30.15 -1.96
CA ILE A 8 50.82 -28.82 -2.49
C ILE A 8 49.67 -28.89 -3.53
N THR A 9 49.64 -29.96 -4.38
CA THR A 9 48.59 -30.13 -5.36
C THR A 9 47.23 -30.46 -4.72
N ASN A 10 47.19 -31.14 -3.56
CA ASN A 10 45.93 -31.38 -2.83
C ASN A 10 45.37 -30.17 -2.14
N ILE A 11 46.22 -29.22 -1.71
CA ILE A 11 45.77 -27.97 -1.06
C ILE A 11 45.14 -27.03 -2.11
N ILE A 12 45.65 -27.00 -3.34
CA ILE A 12 45.09 -26.15 -4.40
C ILE A 12 43.72 -26.62 -4.88
N LEU A 13 43.41 -27.91 -4.78
CA LEU A 13 42.09 -28.47 -5.18
C LEU A 13 40.98 -28.20 -4.14
N PHE A 14 41.34 -27.94 -2.88
CA PHE A 14 40.37 -27.57 -1.84
C PHE A 14 39.89 -26.12 -1.92
N PHE A 15 40.65 -25.21 -2.50
CA PHE A 15 40.24 -23.81 -2.67
C PHE A 15 39.47 -23.51 -3.95
N SER A 16 39.34 -24.47 -4.87
CA SER A 16 38.63 -24.30 -6.13
C SER A 16 37.13 -24.59 -6.05
N SER A 17 36.61 -25.02 -4.89
CA SER A 17 35.20 -25.39 -4.74
C SER A 17 34.35 -24.38 -3.95
N CYS A 18 34.88 -23.22 -3.63
CA CYS A 18 34.02 -22.09 -3.28
C CYS A 18 33.38 -21.56 -4.57
N GLY A 19 32.38 -22.28 -5.05
CA GLY A 19 31.45 -21.76 -6.04
C GLY A 19 30.84 -20.47 -5.47
N TYR A 20 31.36 -19.35 -5.93
CA TYR A 20 30.71 -18.05 -5.75
C TYR A 20 29.40 -18.12 -6.52
N ASN A 21 28.35 -18.61 -5.85
CA ASN A 21 26.99 -18.40 -6.30
C ASN A 21 26.77 -16.88 -6.22
N SER A 22 27.12 -16.20 -7.29
CA SER A 22 26.54 -14.89 -7.58
C SER A 22 25.06 -15.10 -7.84
N SER A 23 24.28 -15.27 -6.75
CA SER A 23 22.86 -15.02 -6.83
C SER A 23 22.78 -13.57 -7.33
N THR A 24 22.34 -13.41 -8.57
CA THR A 24 22.08 -12.10 -9.16
C THR A 24 21.02 -11.44 -8.26
N TYR A 25 21.50 -10.70 -7.27
CA TYR A 25 20.69 -9.88 -6.39
C TYR A 25 20.09 -8.77 -7.26
N SER A 26 18.88 -8.99 -7.76
CA SER A 26 18.11 -7.96 -8.42
C SER A 26 17.40 -7.14 -7.34
N PRO A 27 17.74 -5.85 -7.17
CA PRO A 27 17.05 -4.98 -6.22
C PRO A 27 15.54 -4.92 -6.48
N TYR A 28 15.13 -5.05 -7.74
CA TYR A 28 13.75 -5.12 -8.17
C TYR A 28 13.04 -6.38 -7.63
N LEU A 29 13.66 -7.54 -7.74
CA LEU A 29 13.09 -8.81 -7.24
C LEU A 29 12.94 -8.78 -5.71
N SER A 30 13.88 -8.13 -5.02
CA SER A 30 13.83 -7.92 -3.57
C SER A 30 12.69 -6.97 -3.17
N LYS A 31 12.50 -5.87 -3.90
CA LYS A 31 11.39 -4.93 -3.67
C LYS A 31 10.04 -5.62 -3.86
N THR A 32 9.84 -6.34 -4.96
CA THR A 32 8.59 -7.05 -5.25
C THR A 32 8.25 -8.09 -4.17
N LYS A 33 9.24 -8.90 -3.75
CA LYS A 33 9.05 -9.88 -2.67
C LYS A 33 8.70 -9.22 -1.34
N ASN A 34 9.30 -8.05 -1.06
CA ASN A 34 8.99 -7.30 0.16
C ASN A 34 7.56 -6.77 0.14
N ILE A 35 7.09 -6.21 -0.98
CA ILE A 35 5.71 -5.75 -1.15
C ILE A 35 4.74 -6.92 -0.97
N GLN A 36 4.97 -8.06 -1.64
CA GLN A 36 4.14 -9.25 -1.49
C GLN A 36 4.04 -9.72 -0.05
N PHE A 37 5.17 -9.76 0.66
CA PHE A 37 5.19 -10.11 2.09
C PHE A 37 4.36 -9.13 2.93
N LEU A 38 4.51 -7.82 2.71
CA LEU A 38 3.77 -6.80 3.45
C LEU A 38 2.26 -6.90 3.20
N VAL A 39 1.85 -7.10 1.95
CA VAL A 39 0.43 -7.30 1.58
C VAL A 39 -0.14 -8.55 2.25
N GLU A 40 0.59 -9.65 2.21
CA GLU A 40 0.18 -10.92 2.84
C GLU A 40 0.04 -10.75 4.35
N GLN A 41 1.01 -10.12 5.02
CA GLN A 41 0.91 -9.83 6.46
C GLN A 41 -0.28 -8.90 6.75
N GLY A 42 -0.52 -7.90 5.91
CA GLY A 42 -1.68 -7.03 6.01
C GLY A 42 -2.99 -7.83 5.96
N LYS A 43 -3.13 -8.76 5.02
CA LYS A 43 -4.31 -9.62 4.87
C LYS A 43 -4.48 -10.60 6.05
N ILE A 44 -3.41 -11.26 6.48
CA ILE A 44 -3.43 -12.18 7.63
C ILE A 44 -3.90 -11.48 8.91
N ASN A 45 -3.39 -10.27 9.16
CA ASN A 45 -3.80 -9.49 10.32
C ASN A 45 -5.23 -8.96 10.17
N TRP A 46 -5.66 -8.62 8.94
CA TRP A 46 -7.04 -8.23 8.66
C TRP A 46 -8.08 -9.31 9.00
N GLU A 47 -7.77 -10.58 8.75
CA GLU A 47 -8.66 -11.69 9.13
C GLU A 47 -8.89 -11.77 10.66
N LYS A 48 -7.94 -11.26 11.43
CA LYS A 48 -7.99 -11.20 12.89
C LYS A 48 -8.41 -9.83 13.44
N ARG A 49 -8.95 -8.95 12.59
CA ARG A 49 -9.22 -7.53 12.89
C ARG A 49 -10.19 -7.25 14.04
N VAL A 50 -10.92 -8.26 14.52
CA VAL A 50 -11.73 -8.12 15.76
C VAL A 50 -10.85 -7.82 16.98
N ASN A 51 -9.56 -8.18 16.93
CA ASN A 51 -8.55 -7.76 17.88
C ASN A 51 -7.95 -6.43 17.42
N ILE A 52 -7.96 -5.44 18.30
CA ILE A 52 -7.48 -4.09 18.00
C ILE A 52 -6.00 -4.07 17.56
N ASP A 53 -5.13 -4.84 18.20
CA ASP A 53 -3.70 -4.89 17.86
C ASP A 53 -3.49 -5.45 16.45
N GLU A 54 -4.27 -6.47 16.08
CA GLU A 54 -4.20 -7.08 14.75
C GLU A 54 -4.75 -6.12 13.67
N ALA A 55 -5.81 -5.37 13.97
CA ALA A 55 -6.32 -4.33 13.05
C ALA A 55 -5.25 -3.26 12.78
N TYR A 56 -4.58 -2.75 13.83
CA TYR A 56 -3.49 -1.78 13.67
C TYR A 56 -2.26 -2.36 12.96
N LYS A 57 -1.90 -3.62 13.20
CA LYS A 57 -0.85 -4.30 12.44
C LYS A 57 -1.20 -4.41 10.97
N SER A 58 -2.46 -4.77 10.65
CA SER A 58 -2.94 -4.80 9.26
C SER A 58 -2.72 -3.45 8.58
N LYS A 59 -3.22 -2.37 9.17
CA LYS A 59 -3.02 -1.00 8.66
C LYS A 59 -1.55 -0.68 8.46
N LEU A 60 -0.69 -1.00 9.44
CA LEU A 60 0.75 -0.72 9.37
C LEU A 60 1.44 -1.46 8.22
N PHE A 61 1.12 -2.73 8.00
CA PHE A 61 1.69 -3.50 6.90
C PHE A 61 1.21 -2.98 5.53
N LEU A 62 -0.07 -2.64 5.42
CA LEU A 62 -0.65 -2.11 4.19
C LEU A 62 -0.11 -0.71 3.86
N SER A 63 0.06 0.17 4.86
CA SER A 63 0.68 1.48 4.63
C SER A 63 2.13 1.37 4.15
N LYS A 64 2.90 0.42 4.71
CA LYS A 64 4.27 0.16 4.24
C LYS A 64 4.29 -0.40 2.81
N ALA A 65 3.35 -1.28 2.47
CA ALA A 65 3.22 -1.80 1.11
C ALA A 65 2.88 -0.67 0.12
N TYR A 66 1.93 0.21 0.47
CA TYR A 66 1.54 1.36 -0.33
C TYR A 66 2.71 2.33 -0.55
N ASN A 67 3.50 2.63 0.49
CA ASN A 67 4.68 3.50 0.35
C ASN A 67 5.77 2.92 -0.57
N LEU A 68 5.83 1.60 -0.74
CA LEU A 68 6.75 0.95 -1.65
C LEU A 68 6.20 0.84 -3.08
N ASP A 69 4.89 0.79 -3.24
CA ASP A 69 4.18 0.60 -4.51
C ASP A 69 2.86 1.38 -4.50
N PRO A 70 2.93 2.73 -4.63
CA PRO A 70 1.75 3.59 -4.54
C PRO A 70 0.78 3.40 -5.71
N ASP A 71 1.21 2.79 -6.82
CA ASP A 71 0.37 2.52 -7.99
C ASP A 71 -0.43 1.21 -7.86
N ASN A 72 -0.30 0.51 -6.74
CA ASN A 72 -0.98 -0.75 -6.49
C ASN A 72 -2.39 -0.53 -5.94
N ILE A 73 -3.37 -0.60 -6.82
CA ILE A 73 -4.78 -0.36 -6.47
C ILE A 73 -5.30 -1.32 -5.38
N GLU A 74 -4.89 -2.58 -5.39
CA GLU A 74 -5.31 -3.55 -4.37
C GLU A 74 -4.85 -3.10 -2.99
N VAL A 75 -3.60 -2.65 -2.89
CA VAL A 75 -3.03 -2.15 -1.64
C VAL A 75 -3.74 -0.87 -1.19
N ALA A 76 -4.01 0.06 -2.11
CA ALA A 76 -4.74 1.29 -1.81
C ALA A 76 -6.13 1.00 -1.24
N ILE A 77 -6.90 0.09 -1.86
CA ILE A 77 -8.22 -0.34 -1.39
C ILE A 77 -8.14 -0.92 0.03
N LEU A 78 -7.22 -1.87 0.24
CA LEU A 78 -7.06 -2.54 1.53
C LEU A 78 -6.65 -1.56 2.63
N TYR A 79 -5.78 -0.62 2.31
CA TYR A 79 -5.28 0.39 3.25
C TYR A 79 -6.37 1.39 3.64
N SER A 80 -7.09 1.97 2.66
CA SER A 80 -8.21 2.89 2.93
C SER A 80 -9.30 2.22 3.78
N ARG A 81 -9.63 0.95 3.48
CA ARG A 81 -10.55 0.13 4.26
C ARG A 81 -10.07 -0.06 5.70
N ALA A 82 -8.79 -0.34 5.91
CA ALA A 82 -8.24 -0.54 7.24
C ALA A 82 -8.27 0.75 8.07
N CYS A 83 -8.02 1.90 7.46
CA CYS A 83 -8.18 3.21 8.09
C CYS A 83 -9.61 3.43 8.57
N HIS A 84 -10.60 3.25 7.69
CA HIS A 84 -12.01 3.38 8.04
C HIS A 84 -12.39 2.47 9.21
N PHE A 85 -12.04 1.19 9.14
CA PHE A 85 -12.39 0.22 10.16
C PHE A 85 -11.84 0.59 11.53
N ILE A 86 -10.57 0.97 11.62
CA ILE A 86 -9.93 1.33 12.89
C ILE A 86 -10.56 2.60 13.47
N ALA A 87 -10.70 3.64 12.64
CA ALA A 87 -11.25 4.91 13.09
C ALA A 87 -12.70 4.77 13.56
N HIS A 88 -13.49 3.94 12.89
CA HIS A 88 -14.91 3.78 13.19
C HIS A 88 -15.17 2.88 14.41
N TYR A 89 -14.44 1.76 14.54
CA TYR A 89 -14.78 0.75 15.55
C TYR A 89 -13.89 0.79 16.79
N PHE A 90 -12.66 1.26 16.69
CA PHE A 90 -11.70 1.17 17.79
C PHE A 90 -11.24 2.50 18.34
N GLU A 91 -11.19 3.55 17.53
CA GLU A 91 -10.70 4.82 18.03
C GLU A 91 -11.83 5.62 18.69
N LYS A 92 -11.66 5.84 19.99
CA LYS A 92 -12.61 6.63 20.80
C LYS A 92 -12.21 8.10 20.94
N ASP A 93 -10.93 8.39 20.75
CA ASP A 93 -10.42 9.75 20.72
C ASP A 93 -10.77 10.35 19.35
N ARG A 94 -11.61 11.39 19.38
CA ARG A 94 -12.10 12.05 18.17
C ARG A 94 -10.96 12.61 17.31
N ILE A 95 -9.92 13.18 17.91
CA ILE A 95 -8.80 13.77 17.15
C ILE A 95 -8.04 12.68 16.41
N LYS A 96 -7.82 11.54 17.07
CA LYS A 96 -7.16 10.39 16.45
C LYS A 96 -8.04 9.74 15.39
N SER A 97 -9.32 9.58 15.67
CA SER A 97 -10.30 9.06 14.71
C SER A 97 -10.33 9.93 13.44
N ASP A 98 -10.43 11.26 13.60
CA ASP A 98 -10.37 12.23 12.50
C ASP A 98 -9.09 12.08 11.67
N SER A 99 -7.94 11.94 12.34
CA SER A 99 -6.66 11.78 11.66
C SER A 99 -6.59 10.49 10.83
N ILE A 100 -7.16 9.39 11.33
CA ILE A 100 -7.14 8.11 10.62
C ILE A 100 -8.14 8.11 9.44
N PHE A 101 -9.33 8.72 9.61
CA PHE A 101 -10.25 8.91 8.50
C PHE A 101 -9.64 9.78 7.40
N SER A 102 -9.00 10.90 7.78
CA SER A 102 -8.30 11.79 6.83
C SER A 102 -7.20 11.03 6.08
N GLU A 103 -6.39 10.24 6.78
CA GLU A 103 -5.33 9.42 6.17
C GLU A 103 -5.89 8.47 5.08
N GLY A 104 -6.99 7.77 5.38
CA GLY A 104 -7.63 6.85 4.43
C GLY A 104 -8.31 7.56 3.25
N MET A 105 -8.92 8.72 3.51
CA MET A 105 -9.58 9.57 2.53
C MET A 105 -8.57 10.24 1.59
N ASP A 106 -7.56 10.93 2.14
CA ASP A 106 -6.60 11.69 1.36
C ASP A 106 -5.80 10.76 0.43
N MET A 107 -5.31 9.63 0.96
CA MET A 107 -4.61 8.62 0.16
C MET A 107 -5.48 8.07 -0.99
N ALA A 108 -6.75 7.75 -0.71
CA ALA A 108 -7.64 7.20 -1.73
C ALA A 108 -7.96 8.23 -2.81
N TRP A 109 -8.16 9.50 -2.43
CA TRP A 109 -8.41 10.59 -3.37
C TRP A 109 -7.20 10.88 -4.23
N ASP A 110 -6.01 11.01 -3.63
CA ASP A 110 -4.76 11.24 -4.35
C ASP A 110 -4.50 10.13 -5.38
N TYR A 111 -4.80 8.88 -5.03
CA TYR A 111 -4.70 7.77 -5.98
C TYR A 111 -5.66 7.97 -7.16
N VAL A 112 -6.96 8.22 -6.90
CA VAL A 112 -7.98 8.36 -7.95
C VAL A 112 -7.63 9.48 -8.91
N ILE A 113 -7.30 10.68 -8.38
CA ILE A 113 -6.99 11.84 -9.24
C ILE A 113 -5.67 11.70 -10.01
N SER A 114 -4.77 10.81 -9.58
CA SER A 114 -3.50 10.54 -10.29
C SER A 114 -3.66 9.60 -11.48
N THR A 115 -4.80 8.90 -11.60
CA THR A 115 -5.03 7.94 -12.68
C THR A 115 -5.24 8.63 -14.05
N GLU A 116 -4.76 7.95 -15.09
CA GLU A 116 -4.92 8.44 -16.47
C GLU A 116 -6.40 8.68 -16.83
N SER A 117 -7.28 7.72 -16.47
CA SER A 117 -8.71 7.84 -16.74
C SER A 117 -9.34 9.09 -16.10
N PHE A 118 -9.01 9.39 -14.83
CA PHE A 118 -9.49 10.62 -14.18
C PHE A 118 -8.95 11.88 -14.89
N GLN A 119 -7.66 11.90 -15.19
CA GLN A 119 -6.99 13.05 -15.83
C GLN A 119 -7.55 13.32 -17.22
N GLU A 120 -7.79 12.28 -18.02
CA GLU A 120 -8.42 12.41 -19.34
C GLU A 120 -9.84 12.98 -19.24
N GLY A 121 -10.68 12.42 -18.34
CA GLY A 121 -12.04 12.93 -18.14
C GLY A 121 -12.05 14.38 -17.69
N SER A 122 -11.21 14.71 -16.70
CA SER A 122 -11.07 16.09 -16.20
C SER A 122 -10.62 17.07 -17.29
N ALA A 123 -9.72 16.66 -18.19
CA ALA A 123 -9.21 17.48 -19.27
C ALA A 123 -10.25 17.75 -20.38
N LEU A 124 -11.27 16.91 -20.51
CA LEU A 124 -12.36 17.10 -21.49
C LEU A 124 -13.36 18.18 -21.06
N SER A 125 -13.39 18.56 -19.79
CA SER A 125 -14.27 19.62 -19.28
C SER A 125 -13.64 21.00 -19.47
N GLU A 126 -14.35 21.90 -20.09
CA GLU A 126 -14.01 23.33 -20.20
C GLU A 126 -14.53 24.16 -19.00
N GLY A 127 -15.20 23.51 -18.06
CA GLY A 127 -15.84 24.13 -16.91
C GLY A 127 -14.90 24.51 -15.78
N ASP A 128 -15.51 24.85 -14.65
CA ASP A 128 -14.78 25.14 -13.41
C ASP A 128 -14.17 23.87 -12.77
N ASP A 129 -13.46 24.04 -11.65
CA ASP A 129 -12.80 22.90 -10.96
C ASP A 129 -13.79 21.83 -10.54
N LYS A 130 -15.03 22.20 -10.17
CA LYS A 130 -16.07 21.24 -9.79
C LYS A 130 -16.52 20.40 -10.98
N GLU A 131 -16.75 21.05 -12.14
CA GLU A 131 -17.14 20.36 -13.37
C GLU A 131 -16.03 19.45 -13.89
N LYS A 132 -14.76 19.86 -13.76
CA LYS A 132 -13.61 19.03 -14.07
C LYS A 132 -13.51 17.79 -13.15
N ILE A 133 -13.76 17.95 -11.86
CA ILE A 133 -13.78 16.82 -10.92
C ILE A 133 -14.90 15.84 -11.28
N ILE A 134 -16.10 16.34 -11.59
CA ILE A 134 -17.24 15.51 -11.99
C ILE A 134 -16.90 14.73 -13.26
N ALA A 135 -16.39 15.40 -14.29
CA ALA A 135 -16.00 14.75 -15.54
C ALA A 135 -14.88 13.72 -15.34
N GLY A 136 -13.92 14.01 -14.45
CA GLY A 136 -12.89 13.06 -14.07
C GLY A 136 -13.49 11.81 -13.42
N ILE A 137 -14.42 11.97 -12.46
CA ILE A 137 -15.08 10.84 -11.77
C ILE A 137 -15.95 10.02 -12.76
N GLU A 138 -16.64 10.65 -13.68
CA GLU A 138 -17.46 9.97 -14.69
C GLU A 138 -16.64 9.14 -15.67
N ASN A 139 -15.34 9.46 -15.83
CA ASN A 139 -14.43 8.77 -16.74
C ASN A 139 -13.52 7.72 -16.06
N ILE A 140 -13.62 7.53 -14.73
CA ILE A 140 -12.78 6.53 -14.06
C ILE A 140 -13.13 5.11 -14.53
N SER A 141 -12.12 4.24 -14.52
CA SER A 141 -12.31 2.82 -14.82
C SER A 141 -12.97 2.08 -13.65
N ASP A 142 -13.75 1.04 -13.95
CA ASP A 142 -14.54 0.28 -12.97
C ASP A 142 -13.72 -0.31 -11.82
N ASN A 143 -12.45 -0.63 -12.06
CA ASN A 143 -11.56 -1.15 -11.03
C ASN A 143 -11.23 -0.13 -9.92
N LEU A 144 -11.50 1.17 -10.13
CA LEU A 144 -11.35 2.23 -9.13
C LEU A 144 -12.57 2.37 -8.21
N LEU A 145 -13.73 1.83 -8.60
CA LEU A 145 -14.96 1.96 -7.80
C LEU A 145 -14.83 1.47 -6.35
N PRO A 146 -14.13 0.34 -6.06
CA PRO A 146 -13.93 -0.08 -4.68
C PRO A 146 -13.09 0.91 -3.85
N LEU A 147 -12.12 1.60 -4.48
CA LEU A 147 -11.31 2.61 -3.79
C LEU A 147 -12.14 3.88 -3.54
N LEU A 148 -12.91 4.31 -4.54
CA LEU A 148 -13.83 5.45 -4.41
C LEU A 148 -14.90 5.21 -3.34
N TYR A 149 -15.40 3.98 -3.22
CA TYR A 149 -16.29 3.59 -2.12
C TYR A 149 -15.66 3.83 -0.75
N TRP A 150 -14.42 3.37 -0.54
CA TRP A 150 -13.73 3.57 0.73
C TRP A 150 -13.35 5.04 0.97
N TRP A 151 -13.11 5.80 -0.09
CA TRP A 151 -12.97 7.25 0.02
C TRP A 151 -14.25 7.89 0.58
N VAL A 152 -15.42 7.57 0.02
CA VAL A 152 -16.73 8.08 0.48
C VAL A 152 -17.01 7.68 1.93
N GLU A 153 -16.73 6.44 2.30
CA GLU A 153 -16.93 5.92 3.67
C GLU A 153 -16.05 6.68 4.70
N ASN A 154 -14.78 6.89 4.38
CA ASN A 154 -13.87 7.68 5.23
C ASN A 154 -14.32 9.13 5.31
N TYR A 155 -14.65 9.75 4.17
CA TYR A 155 -15.06 11.16 4.11
C TYR A 155 -16.36 11.42 4.87
N SER A 156 -17.39 10.61 4.66
CA SER A 156 -18.66 10.75 5.36
C SER A 156 -18.52 10.56 6.87
N SER A 157 -17.74 9.56 7.28
CA SER A 157 -17.45 9.32 8.70
C SER A 157 -16.66 10.48 9.32
N TYR A 158 -15.67 11.02 8.61
CA TYR A 158 -14.91 12.20 9.01
C TYR A 158 -15.83 13.43 9.21
N LEU A 159 -16.78 13.67 8.28
CA LEU A 159 -17.74 14.77 8.40
C LEU A 159 -18.66 14.60 9.61
N MET A 160 -19.10 13.38 9.89
CA MET A 160 -19.97 13.10 11.06
C MET A 160 -19.28 13.38 12.41
N THR A 161 -17.97 13.40 12.46
CA THR A 161 -17.23 13.78 13.68
C THR A 161 -17.16 15.28 13.89
N LYS A 162 -17.49 16.10 12.88
CA LYS A 162 -17.42 17.56 12.99
C LYS A 162 -18.64 18.11 13.72
N PRO A 163 -18.49 19.16 14.55
CA PRO A 163 -19.63 19.83 15.13
C PRO A 163 -20.50 20.41 14.01
N VAL A 164 -21.81 20.23 14.14
CA VAL A 164 -22.76 20.93 13.27
C VAL A 164 -22.53 22.43 13.51
N MET A 165 -22.10 23.14 12.48
CA MET A 165 -22.07 24.59 12.55
C MET A 165 -23.51 25.08 12.37
N ASP A 166 -24.07 25.65 13.45
CA ASP A 166 -25.39 26.33 13.46
C ASP A 166 -25.32 27.62 12.63
#